data_11d8aa55fa4b9841e257c1f1371969e9
#
_entry.id   11d8aa55fa4b9841e257c1f1371969e9
#
_cell.length_a   1.000
_cell.length_b   1.000
_cell.length_c   1.000
_cell.angle_alpha   90.00
_cell.angle_beta   90.00
_cell.angle_gamma   90.00
#
_symmetry.space_group_name_H-M   'P 1'
#
loop_
_entity.id
_entity.type
_entity.pdbx_description
1 polymer ?
#
loop_
_entity_poly.entity_id
_entity_poly.type
_entity_poly.pdbx_seq_one_letter_code
_entity_poly.pdbx_strand_id
1 'polypeptide(L)'
;MAFQVSPGVQVKEIDLSNVVPAVSSTRGAFAGLFQWGPVDEVKTVSDGQQLVDEFFQPANTDAGAEDFYSAESFLRYGSSLSVVRISNTGLFSANASGNGATLLKHSDDYTNTFKSGGSAGTVGKFVSRFAGGLGNSLKVSVCASSDAYFNNSASLVNNGAGYAIGSTAVVVDNGALFIVGDIIKFANQSNHYKVTAVATHTLTIEALNQPAGTGLVAAVVDNEAVDRWWEHYALFDKLPGTSGHATLIGAANDEIHLVVVDEDGAITGTKGTVLESHGFVSLASDANDSVGNSNYYRDVIERDSKYVYWSGHSTAMLASAAEHRTMATAVGTAFARPALPEVSSLSGGADGRANPTVSQKTDAWDKFFADGELIDISFLIVGSTSTDAGGGSESAQDTVADHNSLVNSAILIAEARKDCLVVASPRRASVVNVSSESTQSTNVKADYTSVTSSSYCVLDSSWVYQYERYNDKYCWIPGNGHTAGLMARADLLQDPWYSPAGFSRGQYMGITKLAFNPKQASRDDLYRARINPIVTFPGQGTVLFGDKTAQSKPSAFDRINVRRLFIVLEKAISTAAKFQLFEFNDEFSR
;
A
#
# COMPACT_ATOMS: atom_id res chain seq x y z
N MET A 1 -25.70 -25.04 -49.29
CA MET A 1 -24.80 -24.62 -50.41
C MET A 1 -25.29 -25.28 -51.65
N ALA A 2 -25.56 -24.50 -52.70
CA ALA A 2 -26.00 -25.06 -53.99
C ALA A 2 -24.81 -25.73 -54.66
N PHE A 3 -24.91 -27.01 -54.99
CA PHE A 3 -23.90 -27.74 -55.75
C PHE A 3 -23.90 -27.23 -57.20
N GLN A 4 -22.76 -26.87 -57.72
CA GLN A 4 -22.58 -26.48 -59.12
C GLN A 4 -22.63 -27.77 -59.98
N VAL A 5 -23.59 -27.87 -60.86
CA VAL A 5 -23.84 -29.09 -61.65
C VAL A 5 -23.13 -29.03 -63.04
N SER A 6 -22.66 -27.86 -63.42
CA SER A 6 -21.89 -27.67 -64.68
C SER A 6 -20.40 -27.45 -64.45
N PRO A 7 -19.50 -27.83 -65.36
CA PRO A 7 -18.08 -27.54 -65.19
C PRO A 7 -17.83 -26.03 -65.03
N GLY A 8 -17.22 -25.65 -63.86
CA GLY A 8 -16.88 -24.27 -63.52
C GLY A 8 -15.82 -24.25 -62.45
N VAL A 9 -15.12 -23.13 -62.32
CA VAL A 9 -14.12 -22.90 -61.28
C VAL A 9 -14.82 -22.19 -60.14
N GLN A 10 -14.89 -22.85 -58.96
CA GLN A 10 -15.40 -22.26 -57.75
C GLN A 10 -14.23 -21.63 -57.01
N VAL A 11 -14.17 -20.32 -56.96
CA VAL A 11 -13.21 -19.57 -56.13
C VAL A 11 -13.84 -19.38 -54.76
N LYS A 12 -13.19 -19.89 -53.73
CA LYS A 12 -13.55 -19.66 -52.34
C LYS A 12 -12.43 -18.84 -51.70
N GLU A 13 -12.77 -17.67 -51.24
CA GLU A 13 -11.88 -16.88 -50.41
C GLU A 13 -11.94 -17.46 -49.00
N ILE A 14 -10.82 -17.93 -48.50
CA ILE A 14 -10.65 -18.39 -47.12
C ILE A 14 -9.81 -17.35 -46.41
N ASP A 15 -10.43 -16.61 -45.51
CA ASP A 15 -9.73 -15.74 -44.59
C ASP A 15 -9.02 -16.60 -43.54
N LEU A 16 -7.70 -16.73 -43.68
CA LEU A 16 -6.82 -17.44 -42.76
C LEU A 16 -6.18 -16.46 -41.76
N SER A 17 -6.66 -15.21 -41.68
CA SER A 17 -6.20 -14.28 -40.67
C SER A 17 -6.66 -14.76 -39.29
N ASN A 18 -5.82 -15.51 -38.62
CA ASN A 18 -5.93 -15.69 -37.20
C ASN A 18 -5.76 -14.31 -36.57
N VAL A 19 -6.77 -13.86 -35.81
CA VAL A 19 -6.65 -12.68 -34.98
C VAL A 19 -5.56 -12.99 -33.96
N VAL A 20 -4.35 -12.47 -34.18
CA VAL A 20 -3.28 -12.53 -33.20
C VAL A 20 -3.77 -11.71 -32.00
N PRO A 21 -3.95 -12.31 -30.82
CA PRO A 21 -4.37 -11.55 -29.65
C PRO A 21 -3.39 -10.40 -29.40
N ALA A 22 -3.90 -9.22 -29.11
CA ALA A 22 -3.06 -8.07 -28.79
C ALA A 22 -2.21 -8.41 -27.57
N VAL A 23 -0.90 -8.52 -27.76
CA VAL A 23 0.06 -8.85 -26.71
C VAL A 23 0.43 -7.56 -26.01
N SER A 24 0.25 -7.50 -24.70
CA SER A 24 0.68 -6.36 -23.91
C SER A 24 2.21 -6.26 -23.91
N SER A 25 2.72 -5.09 -24.32
CA SER A 25 4.16 -4.78 -24.37
C SER A 25 4.58 -3.69 -23.40
N THR A 26 3.63 -3.16 -22.58
CA THR A 26 3.80 -1.96 -21.76
C THR A 26 3.72 -2.21 -20.26
N ARG A 27 3.62 -3.46 -19.80
CA ARG A 27 3.51 -3.79 -18.38
C ARG A 27 4.86 -3.77 -17.69
N GLY A 28 4.97 -2.95 -16.63
CA GLY A 28 6.13 -2.93 -15.75
C GLY A 28 5.95 -3.85 -14.54
N ALA A 29 7.07 -4.23 -13.92
CA ALA A 29 7.13 -4.93 -12.65
C ALA A 29 8.13 -4.23 -11.73
N PHE A 30 7.75 -4.05 -10.48
CA PHE A 30 8.58 -3.40 -9.46
C PHE A 30 8.40 -4.06 -8.09
N ALA A 31 9.48 -4.28 -7.36
CA ALA A 31 9.45 -4.70 -5.96
C ALA A 31 10.25 -3.72 -5.11
N GLY A 32 9.63 -3.21 -4.04
CA GLY A 32 10.23 -2.19 -3.18
C GLY A 32 9.57 -2.06 -1.82
N LEU A 33 10.04 -1.12 -1.03
CA LEU A 33 9.52 -0.80 0.28
C LEU A 33 8.48 0.31 0.19
N PHE A 34 7.35 0.10 0.87
CA PHE A 34 6.25 1.08 0.97
C PHE A 34 5.78 1.17 2.41
N GLN A 35 5.13 2.28 2.79
CA GLN A 35 4.65 2.48 4.17
C GLN A 35 3.39 1.68 4.51
N TRP A 36 2.58 1.36 3.51
CA TRP A 36 1.28 0.70 3.66
C TRP A 36 1.05 -0.30 2.54
N GLY A 37 -0.07 -1.01 2.57
CA GLY A 37 -0.43 -1.97 1.54
C GLY A 37 0.00 -3.41 1.85
N PRO A 38 -0.50 -4.38 1.08
CA PRO A 38 -0.22 -5.79 1.28
C PRO A 38 1.25 -6.10 1.03
N VAL A 39 1.80 -6.96 1.87
CA VAL A 39 3.18 -7.43 1.81
C VAL A 39 3.20 -8.79 1.12
N ASP A 40 4.20 -9.03 0.27
CA ASP A 40 4.35 -10.28 -0.48
C ASP A 40 3.10 -10.65 -1.31
N GLU A 41 2.44 -9.65 -1.88
CA GLU A 41 1.30 -9.81 -2.78
C GLU A 41 1.47 -8.88 -3.98
N VAL A 42 1.11 -9.34 -5.18
CA VAL A 42 1.18 -8.51 -6.40
C VAL A 42 -0.06 -7.64 -6.52
N LYS A 43 0.13 -6.34 -6.59
CA LYS A 43 -0.92 -5.37 -6.94
C LYS A 43 -0.62 -4.72 -8.28
N THR A 44 -1.61 -4.65 -9.14
CA THR A 44 -1.49 -3.93 -10.40
C THR A 44 -2.07 -2.54 -10.25
N VAL A 45 -1.26 -1.53 -10.56
CA VAL A 45 -1.64 -0.12 -10.50
C VAL A 45 -1.53 0.52 -11.88
N SER A 46 -2.43 1.45 -12.17
CA SER A 46 -2.54 2.10 -13.48
C SER A 46 -1.98 3.53 -13.50
N ASP A 47 -1.93 4.18 -12.37
CA ASP A 47 -1.47 5.56 -12.23
C ASP A 47 -0.91 5.84 -10.83
N GLY A 48 -0.33 7.04 -10.66
CA GLY A 48 0.29 7.44 -9.39
C GLY A 48 -0.70 7.64 -8.25
N GLN A 49 -2.00 7.93 -8.54
CA GLN A 49 -3.01 8.05 -7.48
C GLN A 49 -3.38 6.67 -6.94
N GLN A 50 -3.60 5.71 -7.81
CA GLN A 50 -3.86 4.33 -7.38
C GLN A 50 -2.66 3.74 -6.61
N LEU A 51 -1.42 4.11 -6.98
CA LEU A 51 -0.24 3.72 -6.20
C LEU A 51 -0.31 4.25 -4.76
N VAL A 52 -0.76 5.50 -4.57
CA VAL A 52 -0.98 6.09 -3.23
C VAL A 52 -2.14 5.43 -2.50
N ASP A 53 -3.23 5.15 -3.19
CA ASP A 53 -4.40 4.53 -2.59
C ASP A 53 -4.10 3.11 -2.06
N GLU A 54 -3.23 2.35 -2.75
CA GLU A 54 -2.82 0.99 -2.34
C GLU A 54 -1.65 0.98 -1.34
N PHE A 55 -0.65 1.85 -1.53
CA PHE A 55 0.61 1.79 -0.80
C PHE A 55 0.92 3.02 0.05
N PHE A 56 0.00 3.99 0.09
CA PHE A 56 0.13 5.29 0.73
C PHE A 56 1.24 6.16 0.09
N GLN A 57 1.36 7.40 0.56
CA GLN A 57 2.41 8.33 0.12
C GLN A 57 3.80 7.87 0.59
N PRO A 58 4.91 8.32 -0.05
CA PRO A 58 6.25 7.91 0.35
C PRO A 58 6.61 8.37 1.76
N ALA A 59 7.37 7.55 2.48
CA ALA A 59 7.97 7.95 3.75
C ALA A 59 8.86 9.18 3.55
N ASN A 60 8.93 10.06 4.56
CA ASN A 60 9.80 11.23 4.52
C ASN A 60 11.29 10.86 4.72
N THR A 61 11.75 9.83 4.01
CA THR A 61 13.12 9.34 3.97
C THR A 61 13.58 9.25 2.52
N ASP A 62 14.89 9.29 2.29
CA ASP A 62 15.43 9.15 0.93
C ASP A 62 15.08 7.77 0.34
N ALA A 63 15.23 6.70 1.12
CA ALA A 63 14.94 5.34 0.66
C ALA A 63 13.45 5.13 0.30
N GLY A 64 12.53 5.64 1.13
CA GLY A 64 11.09 5.59 0.83
C GLY A 64 10.73 6.38 -0.43
N ALA A 65 11.38 7.53 -0.64
CA ALA A 65 11.20 8.32 -1.86
C ALA A 65 11.79 7.59 -3.09
N GLU A 66 12.97 6.97 -2.97
CA GLU A 66 13.62 6.22 -4.06
C GLU A 66 12.73 5.10 -4.59
N ASP A 67 12.17 4.27 -3.71
CA ASP A 67 11.31 3.15 -4.12
C ASP A 67 9.96 3.62 -4.68
N PHE A 68 9.26 4.51 -3.95
CA PHE A 68 7.98 5.03 -4.41
C PHE A 68 8.07 5.72 -5.77
N TYR A 69 9.05 6.62 -5.94
CA TYR A 69 9.21 7.37 -7.19
C TYR A 69 9.85 6.56 -8.31
N SER A 70 10.54 5.46 -8.03
CA SER A 70 10.93 4.51 -9.07
C SER A 70 9.70 3.88 -9.74
N ALA A 71 8.70 3.49 -8.93
CA ALA A 71 7.42 2.98 -9.41
C ALA A 71 6.59 4.09 -10.09
N GLU A 72 6.40 5.24 -9.44
CA GLU A 72 5.61 6.36 -9.96
C GLU A 72 6.19 6.94 -11.25
N SER A 73 7.51 6.97 -11.39
CA SER A 73 8.17 7.45 -12.60
C SER A 73 7.85 6.63 -13.85
N PHE A 74 7.67 5.33 -13.69
CA PHE A 74 7.19 4.48 -14.78
C PHE A 74 5.74 4.81 -15.16
N LEU A 75 4.88 5.00 -14.15
CA LEU A 75 3.46 5.31 -14.34
C LEU A 75 3.19 6.66 -15.01
N ARG A 76 4.16 7.57 -15.02
CA ARG A 76 4.07 8.83 -15.80
C ARG A 76 4.03 8.62 -17.32
N TYR A 77 4.48 7.46 -17.80
CA TYR A 77 4.60 7.14 -19.21
C TYR A 77 3.78 5.92 -19.61
N GLY A 78 3.66 4.95 -18.71
CA GLY A 78 2.93 3.70 -18.88
C GLY A 78 1.68 3.65 -18.02
N SER A 79 0.80 2.71 -18.29
CA SER A 79 -0.50 2.60 -17.64
C SER A 79 -0.70 1.29 -16.85
N SER A 80 0.32 0.48 -16.68
CA SER A 80 0.20 -0.79 -15.96
C SER A 80 1.52 -1.18 -15.32
N LEU A 81 1.54 -1.19 -13.99
CA LEU A 81 2.69 -1.60 -13.19
C LEU A 81 2.24 -2.64 -12.15
N SER A 82 2.87 -3.80 -12.17
CA SER A 82 2.74 -4.81 -11.11
C SER A 82 3.71 -4.48 -9.98
N VAL A 83 3.19 -4.16 -8.81
CA VAL A 83 3.97 -3.73 -7.64
C VAL A 83 3.88 -4.78 -6.56
N VAL A 84 5.03 -5.09 -5.94
CA VAL A 84 5.13 -5.94 -4.75
C VAL A 84 5.80 -5.17 -3.63
N ARG A 85 5.13 -5.09 -2.48
CA ARG A 85 5.73 -4.62 -1.24
C ARG A 85 6.55 -5.73 -0.62
N ILE A 86 7.85 -5.50 -0.47
CA ILE A 86 8.80 -6.49 0.06
C ILE A 86 8.61 -6.68 1.56
N SER A 87 8.63 -7.93 2.03
CA SER A 87 8.73 -8.24 3.45
C SER A 87 10.11 -7.88 3.97
N ASN A 88 10.17 -6.86 4.83
CA ASN A 88 11.42 -6.31 5.36
C ASN A 88 11.67 -6.75 6.81
N THR A 89 12.93 -6.82 7.23
CA THR A 89 13.31 -7.15 8.60
C THR A 89 12.81 -6.09 9.57
N GLY A 90 12.07 -6.51 10.61
CA GLY A 90 11.50 -5.60 11.61
C GLY A 90 10.21 -4.91 11.16
N LEU A 91 9.61 -5.32 10.04
CA LEU A 91 8.28 -4.89 9.63
C LEU A 91 7.23 -5.56 10.51
N PHE A 92 6.41 -4.78 11.21
CA PHE A 92 5.37 -5.28 12.11
C PHE A 92 4.05 -4.55 11.91
N SER A 93 2.95 -5.27 12.19
CA SER A 93 1.59 -4.74 12.17
C SER A 93 1.23 -4.17 13.53
N ALA A 94 0.64 -2.99 13.56
CA ALA A 94 0.08 -2.41 14.77
C ALA A 94 -1.12 -3.24 15.24
N ASN A 95 -1.27 -3.40 16.57
CA ASN A 95 -2.35 -4.19 17.13
C ASN A 95 -2.79 -3.65 18.48
N ALA A 96 -3.97 -4.08 18.95
CA ALA A 96 -4.58 -3.57 20.17
C ALA A 96 -3.87 -3.99 21.47
N SER A 97 -2.96 -4.96 21.43
CA SER A 97 -2.13 -5.35 22.59
C SER A 97 -0.75 -4.68 22.61
N GLY A 98 -0.36 -4.00 21.51
CA GLY A 98 0.97 -3.40 21.37
C GLY A 98 2.09 -4.40 21.15
N ASN A 99 1.81 -5.62 20.70
CA ASN A 99 2.81 -6.64 20.45
C ASN A 99 3.62 -6.33 19.18
N GLY A 100 4.84 -5.85 19.34
CA GLY A 100 5.77 -5.47 18.27
C GLY A 100 6.42 -6.63 17.51
N ALA A 101 5.95 -7.87 17.66
CA ALA A 101 6.45 -9.05 16.91
C ALA A 101 5.41 -9.61 15.93
N THR A 102 4.27 -8.94 15.76
CA THR A 102 3.19 -9.41 14.89
C THR A 102 3.38 -8.88 13.49
N LEU A 103 3.42 -9.77 12.50
CA LEU A 103 3.41 -9.41 11.08
C LEU A 103 2.19 -10.05 10.41
N LEU A 104 1.31 -9.22 9.90
CA LEU A 104 0.20 -9.58 9.03
C LEU A 104 0.53 -9.10 7.62
N LYS A 105 0.66 -10.01 6.66
CA LYS A 105 1.13 -9.70 5.31
C LYS A 105 0.00 -9.26 4.37
N HIS A 106 -1.03 -10.07 4.27
CA HIS A 106 -2.15 -9.89 3.33
C HIS A 106 -3.41 -10.62 3.83
N SER A 107 -4.50 -10.57 3.07
CA SER A 107 -5.81 -11.14 3.44
C SER A 107 -5.79 -12.65 3.70
N ASP A 108 -5.02 -13.42 2.93
CA ASP A 108 -4.96 -14.87 3.11
C ASP A 108 -4.21 -15.23 4.40
N ASP A 109 -3.16 -14.48 4.73
CA ASP A 109 -2.45 -14.62 5.99
C ASP A 109 -3.37 -14.29 7.18
N TYR A 110 -4.20 -13.24 7.06
CA TYR A 110 -5.25 -12.94 8.04
C TYR A 110 -6.21 -14.12 8.22
N THR A 111 -6.75 -14.65 7.14
CA THR A 111 -7.73 -15.74 7.18
C THR A 111 -7.14 -17.01 7.82
N ASN A 112 -5.90 -17.34 7.49
CA ASN A 112 -5.26 -18.57 7.96
C ASN A 112 -4.72 -18.45 9.38
N THR A 113 -4.18 -17.30 9.77
CA THR A 113 -3.43 -17.15 11.03
C THR A 113 -4.27 -16.47 12.12
N PHE A 114 -5.01 -15.42 11.77
CA PHE A 114 -5.71 -14.58 12.76
C PHE A 114 -7.19 -14.95 12.90
N LYS A 115 -7.91 -15.06 11.82
CA LYS A 115 -9.34 -15.36 11.82
C LYS A 115 -9.66 -16.75 12.32
N SER A 116 -8.90 -17.75 11.89
CA SER A 116 -9.10 -19.16 12.25
C SER A 116 -8.41 -19.59 13.53
N GLY A 117 -7.25 -19.03 13.82
CA GLY A 117 -6.35 -19.45 14.91
C GLY A 117 -6.59 -18.79 16.26
N GLY A 118 -7.31 -17.68 16.31
CA GLY A 118 -7.59 -16.94 17.52
C GLY A 118 -6.36 -16.33 18.18
N SER A 119 -5.73 -15.37 17.53
CA SER A 119 -4.56 -14.63 18.02
C SER A 119 -4.91 -13.56 19.06
N ALA A 120 -6.16 -13.45 19.50
CA ALA A 120 -6.64 -12.42 20.42
C ALA A 120 -5.83 -12.30 21.72
N GLY A 121 -5.24 -13.39 22.20
CA GLY A 121 -4.40 -13.38 23.40
C GLY A 121 -3.05 -12.69 23.20
N THR A 122 -2.59 -12.54 21.97
CA THR A 122 -1.28 -11.95 21.62
C THR A 122 -1.41 -10.59 20.96
N VAL A 123 -2.45 -10.36 20.16
CA VAL A 123 -2.62 -9.13 19.38
C VAL A 123 -3.81 -8.26 19.84
N GLY A 124 -4.61 -8.73 20.79
CA GLY A 124 -5.80 -8.04 21.25
C GLY A 124 -6.99 -8.22 20.31
N LYS A 125 -7.87 -7.22 20.25
CA LYS A 125 -9.16 -7.32 19.56
C LYS A 125 -9.09 -6.92 18.09
N PHE A 126 -8.19 -6.05 17.76
CA PHE A 126 -7.99 -5.49 16.42
C PHE A 126 -6.52 -5.47 16.05
N VAL A 127 -6.25 -5.65 14.78
CA VAL A 127 -4.93 -5.52 14.16
C VAL A 127 -5.04 -4.63 12.93
N SER A 128 -4.02 -3.83 12.64
CA SER A 128 -3.97 -3.02 11.42
C SER A 128 -4.03 -3.93 10.19
N ARG A 129 -4.78 -3.51 9.18
CA ARG A 129 -4.96 -4.29 7.93
C ARG A 129 -3.63 -4.58 7.25
N PHE A 130 -2.69 -3.64 7.34
CA PHE A 130 -1.35 -3.77 6.78
C PHE A 130 -0.28 -3.44 7.82
N ALA A 131 0.89 -4.03 7.65
CA ALA A 131 2.04 -3.77 8.49
C ALA A 131 2.60 -2.36 8.23
N GLY A 132 3.19 -1.76 9.26
CA GLY A 132 3.84 -0.46 9.18
C GLY A 132 3.54 0.45 10.37
N GLY A 133 4.35 1.49 10.52
CA GLY A 133 4.22 2.49 11.57
C GLY A 133 2.93 3.31 11.51
N LEU A 134 2.34 3.47 10.32
CA LEU A 134 1.05 4.16 10.14
C LEU A 134 -0.09 3.52 10.93
N GLY A 135 -0.04 2.20 11.12
CA GLY A 135 -1.04 1.48 11.92
C GLY A 135 -1.10 1.93 13.38
N ASN A 136 -0.04 2.53 13.92
CA ASN A 136 -0.02 3.03 15.30
C ASN A 136 -0.94 4.26 15.51
N SER A 137 -1.34 4.94 14.44
CA SER A 137 -2.29 6.05 14.50
C SER A 137 -3.75 5.61 14.50
N LEU A 138 -4.01 4.31 14.40
CA LEU A 138 -5.37 3.77 14.35
C LEU A 138 -5.92 3.55 15.76
N LYS A 139 -7.13 4.05 15.99
CA LYS A 139 -7.94 3.80 17.17
C LYS A 139 -9.29 3.23 16.76
N VAL A 140 -9.71 2.14 17.37
CA VAL A 140 -11.03 1.55 17.19
C VAL A 140 -11.87 1.82 18.44
N SER A 141 -13.03 2.45 18.25
CA SER A 141 -13.99 2.72 19.32
C SER A 141 -15.28 1.96 19.06
N VAL A 142 -15.70 1.14 20.03
CA VAL A 142 -16.88 0.27 19.94
C VAL A 142 -17.90 0.66 21.00
N CYS A 143 -19.11 0.98 20.56
CA CYS A 143 -20.26 1.22 21.42
C CYS A 143 -21.24 0.04 21.29
N ALA A 144 -21.31 -0.81 22.32
CA ALA A 144 -22.02 -2.09 22.27
C ALA A 144 -23.32 -2.11 23.07
N SER A 145 -23.81 -0.97 23.50
CA SER A 145 -25.11 -0.87 24.18
C SER A 145 -25.68 0.53 24.17
N SER A 146 -26.99 0.65 24.45
CA SER A 146 -27.63 1.94 24.69
C SER A 146 -27.00 2.72 25.85
N ASP A 147 -26.55 2.02 26.91
CA ASP A 147 -25.98 2.63 28.11
C ASP A 147 -24.55 3.15 27.85
N ALA A 148 -23.82 2.44 26.96
CA ALA A 148 -22.53 2.91 26.46
C ALA A 148 -22.66 4.11 25.51
N TYR A 149 -23.75 4.20 24.78
CA TYR A 149 -24.02 5.31 23.85
C TYR A 149 -24.44 6.59 24.56
N PHE A 150 -25.42 6.48 25.47
CA PHE A 150 -25.95 7.57 26.28
C PHE A 150 -26.31 7.09 27.67
N ASN A 151 -25.84 7.80 28.68
CA ASN A 151 -26.22 7.55 30.08
C ASN A 151 -26.69 8.85 30.70
N ASN A 152 -27.99 8.90 30.95
CA ASN A 152 -28.64 10.03 31.62
C ASN A 152 -28.30 10.00 33.13
N SER A 153 -27.80 11.12 33.65
CA SER A 153 -27.37 11.22 35.06
C SER A 153 -26.33 10.12 35.41
N ALA A 154 -25.32 9.92 34.54
CA ALA A 154 -24.26 8.93 34.76
C ALA A 154 -23.59 9.11 36.16
N SER A 155 -23.41 10.35 36.62
CA SER A 155 -22.89 10.67 37.94
C SER A 155 -23.41 12.05 38.39
N LEU A 156 -23.10 12.40 39.66
CA LEU A 156 -23.36 13.74 40.19
C LEU A 156 -22.03 14.46 40.43
N VAL A 157 -22.06 15.79 40.35
CA VAL A 157 -20.91 16.63 40.74
C VAL A 157 -20.70 16.53 42.25
N ASN A 158 -19.46 16.30 42.66
CA ASN A 158 -19.10 16.13 44.09
C ASN A 158 -18.14 17.25 44.52
N ASN A 159 -18.71 18.41 44.83
CA ASN A 159 -18.00 19.54 45.41
C ASN A 159 -18.98 20.51 46.07
N GLY A 160 -19.08 20.51 47.41
CA GLY A 160 -19.99 21.34 48.18
C GLY A 160 -19.90 22.86 47.90
N ALA A 161 -18.81 23.34 47.31
CA ALA A 161 -18.65 24.71 46.87
C ALA A 161 -19.04 24.93 45.39
N GLY A 162 -19.31 23.85 44.64
CA GLY A 162 -19.47 23.90 43.19
C GLY A 162 -18.17 24.25 42.46
N TYR A 163 -18.30 24.56 41.15
CA TYR A 163 -17.20 24.97 40.28
C TYR A 163 -17.51 26.27 39.58
N ALA A 164 -16.56 27.21 39.58
CA ALA A 164 -16.69 28.48 38.87
C ALA A 164 -16.48 28.33 37.35
N ILE A 165 -16.95 29.32 36.61
CA ILE A 165 -16.64 29.48 35.18
C ILE A 165 -15.12 29.44 34.97
N GLY A 166 -14.67 28.75 33.95
CA GLY A 166 -13.25 28.55 33.58
C GLY A 166 -12.60 27.34 34.26
N SER A 167 -13.27 26.66 35.20
CA SER A 167 -12.73 25.42 35.78
C SER A 167 -12.58 24.34 34.73
N THR A 168 -11.40 23.74 34.60
CA THR A 168 -11.08 22.67 33.67
C THR A 168 -11.14 21.27 34.29
N ALA A 169 -11.28 21.18 35.62
CA ALA A 169 -11.37 19.92 36.35
C ALA A 169 -12.64 19.92 37.23
N VAL A 170 -13.41 18.85 37.13
CA VAL A 170 -14.66 18.64 37.89
C VAL A 170 -14.60 17.27 38.57
N VAL A 171 -14.83 17.22 39.90
CA VAL A 171 -14.95 15.95 40.63
C VAL A 171 -16.40 15.47 40.56
N VAL A 172 -16.57 14.18 40.29
CA VAL A 172 -17.87 13.50 40.28
C VAL A 172 -17.90 12.36 41.29
N ASP A 173 -19.08 11.90 41.70
CA ASP A 173 -19.23 10.79 42.64
C ASP A 173 -18.59 9.49 42.13
N ASN A 174 -18.75 9.20 40.86
CA ASN A 174 -18.21 8.01 40.22
C ASN A 174 -17.57 8.30 38.85
N GLY A 175 -16.27 8.53 38.86
CA GLY A 175 -15.50 8.75 37.63
C GLY A 175 -15.30 7.50 36.77
N ALA A 176 -15.51 6.30 37.35
CA ALA A 176 -15.39 5.04 36.58
C ALA A 176 -16.49 4.86 35.49
N LEU A 177 -17.49 5.74 35.47
CA LEU A 177 -18.55 5.75 34.46
C LEU A 177 -18.22 6.64 33.25
N PHE A 178 -16.99 7.17 33.19
CA PHE A 178 -16.51 8.04 32.13
C PHE A 178 -15.18 7.52 31.57
N ILE A 179 -14.98 7.72 30.28
CA ILE A 179 -13.70 7.48 29.60
C ILE A 179 -13.22 8.74 28.90
N VAL A 180 -11.94 8.78 28.58
CA VAL A 180 -11.36 9.86 27.76
C VAL A 180 -12.02 9.87 26.39
N GLY A 181 -12.45 11.04 25.94
CA GLY A 181 -13.19 11.22 24.71
C GLY A 181 -14.70 11.41 24.90
N ASP A 182 -15.30 10.91 25.97
CA ASP A 182 -16.72 11.06 26.25
C ASP A 182 -17.16 12.53 26.17
N ILE A 183 -18.38 12.75 25.67
CA ILE A 183 -19.03 14.04 25.68
C ILE A 183 -19.97 14.09 26.88
N ILE A 184 -19.85 15.13 27.68
CA ILE A 184 -20.69 15.31 28.88
C ILE A 184 -21.46 16.62 28.83
N LYS A 185 -22.53 16.65 29.58
CA LYS A 185 -23.36 17.85 29.81
C LYS A 185 -23.83 17.89 31.26
N PHE A 186 -23.75 19.04 31.88
CA PHE A 186 -24.34 19.28 33.18
C PHE A 186 -25.82 19.65 33.03
N ALA A 187 -26.67 19.14 33.90
CA ALA A 187 -28.12 19.22 33.78
C ALA A 187 -28.67 20.65 33.59
N ASN A 188 -28.07 21.61 34.28
CA ASN A 188 -28.49 23.01 34.22
C ASN A 188 -27.80 23.83 33.11
N GLN A 189 -27.06 23.19 32.21
CA GLN A 189 -26.34 23.87 31.13
C GLN A 189 -26.78 23.39 29.77
N SER A 190 -26.61 24.25 28.75
CA SER A 190 -26.79 23.87 27.35
C SER A 190 -25.52 23.42 26.67
N ASN A 191 -24.35 23.71 27.25
CA ASN A 191 -23.04 23.44 26.68
C ASN A 191 -22.63 22.00 26.89
N HIS A 192 -21.94 21.44 25.89
CA HIS A 192 -21.32 20.13 25.96
C HIS A 192 -19.81 20.28 26.17
N TYR A 193 -19.23 19.34 26.85
CA TYR A 193 -17.81 19.30 27.17
C TYR A 193 -17.24 17.94 26.77
N LYS A 194 -16.01 17.93 26.25
CA LYS A 194 -15.25 16.71 26.02
C LYS A 194 -14.42 16.38 27.24
N VAL A 195 -14.43 15.14 27.67
CA VAL A 195 -13.57 14.62 28.72
C VAL A 195 -12.18 14.36 28.12
N THR A 196 -11.16 15.10 28.57
CA THR A 196 -9.78 14.99 28.08
C THR A 196 -8.90 14.12 28.97
N ALA A 197 -9.26 13.96 30.26
CA ALA A 197 -8.62 13.02 31.18
C ALA A 197 -9.60 12.60 32.29
N VAL A 198 -9.40 11.38 32.81
CA VAL A 198 -10.12 10.84 33.97
C VAL A 198 -9.09 10.37 35.00
N ALA A 199 -9.14 10.95 36.22
CA ALA A 199 -8.27 10.57 37.31
C ALA A 199 -9.14 10.23 38.54
N THR A 200 -9.39 8.95 38.78
CA THR A 200 -10.28 8.40 39.79
C THR A 200 -11.69 8.99 39.69
N HIS A 201 -11.96 10.12 40.34
CA HIS A 201 -13.25 10.83 40.33
C HIS A 201 -13.16 12.22 39.68
N THR A 202 -11.98 12.65 39.24
CA THR A 202 -11.77 13.95 38.60
C THR A 202 -11.81 13.81 37.11
N LEU A 203 -12.73 14.52 36.46
CA LEU A 203 -12.81 14.67 35.02
C LEU A 203 -12.10 15.97 34.62
N THR A 204 -11.11 15.89 33.75
CA THR A 204 -10.59 17.07 33.05
C THR A 204 -11.44 17.28 31.81
N ILE A 205 -11.94 18.50 31.61
CA ILE A 205 -12.94 18.80 30.59
C ILE A 205 -12.52 19.99 29.74
N GLU A 206 -13.00 19.99 28.51
CA GLU A 206 -12.83 21.06 27.56
C GLU A 206 -14.20 21.37 26.87
N ALA A 207 -14.58 22.63 26.85
CA ALA A 207 -15.85 23.04 26.26
C ALA A 207 -15.84 22.87 24.73
N LEU A 208 -16.86 22.21 24.17
CA LEU A 208 -17.02 22.07 22.74
C LEU A 208 -17.41 23.42 22.11
N ASN A 209 -16.97 23.66 20.88
CA ASN A 209 -17.22 24.89 20.13
C ASN A 209 -16.66 26.17 20.78
N GLN A 210 -15.63 26.02 21.60
CA GLN A 210 -14.87 27.10 22.23
C GLN A 210 -13.37 26.95 21.88
N PRO A 211 -12.55 27.99 22.09
CA PRO A 211 -11.10 27.86 21.93
C PRO A 211 -10.53 26.72 22.79
N ALA A 212 -9.51 26.05 22.27
CA ALA A 212 -8.85 24.94 22.96
C ALA A 212 -8.45 25.31 24.40
N GLY A 213 -8.65 24.37 25.33
CA GLY A 213 -8.37 24.57 26.76
C GLY A 213 -9.44 25.37 27.52
N THR A 214 -10.55 25.73 26.89
CA THR A 214 -11.66 26.41 27.60
C THR A 214 -12.36 25.41 28.52
N GLY A 215 -12.38 25.70 29.83
CA GLY A 215 -13.11 24.95 30.83
C GLY A 215 -14.62 25.28 30.88
N LEU A 216 -15.23 25.22 32.06
CA LEU A 216 -16.64 25.49 32.24
C LEU A 216 -17.04 26.89 31.71
N VAL A 217 -18.05 26.94 30.86
CA VAL A 217 -18.62 28.21 30.34
C VAL A 217 -19.74 28.77 31.22
N ALA A 218 -20.23 27.96 32.18
CA ALA A 218 -21.14 28.37 33.24
C ALA A 218 -20.76 27.67 34.54
N ALA A 219 -21.10 28.25 35.70
CA ALA A 219 -20.85 27.64 36.99
C ALA A 219 -21.66 26.35 37.16
N VAL A 220 -21.10 25.37 37.88
CA VAL A 220 -21.73 24.08 38.17
C VAL A 220 -21.87 23.96 39.68
N VAL A 221 -23.04 23.51 40.18
CA VAL A 221 -23.30 23.36 41.60
C VAL A 221 -23.06 21.92 42.07
N ASP A 222 -22.95 21.75 43.39
CA ASP A 222 -22.86 20.43 44.01
C ASP A 222 -24.12 19.60 43.72
N ASN A 223 -23.95 18.29 43.54
CA ASN A 223 -25.00 17.33 43.23
C ASN A 223 -25.71 17.59 41.87
N GLU A 224 -25.14 18.41 40.99
CA GLU A 224 -25.66 18.57 39.64
C GLU A 224 -25.41 17.31 38.81
N ALA A 225 -26.45 16.83 38.12
CA ALA A 225 -26.36 15.61 37.32
C ALA A 225 -25.49 15.82 36.08
N VAL A 226 -24.70 14.80 35.74
CA VAL A 226 -23.81 14.76 34.59
C VAL A 226 -24.31 13.69 33.62
N ASP A 227 -24.81 14.11 32.50
CA ASP A 227 -25.17 13.22 31.40
C ASP A 227 -23.91 12.90 30.57
N ARG A 228 -23.83 11.68 30.03
CA ARG A 228 -22.71 11.22 29.24
C ARG A 228 -23.16 10.67 27.89
N TRP A 229 -22.47 11.06 26.84
CA TRP A 229 -22.56 10.51 25.48
C TRP A 229 -21.24 9.91 25.05
N TRP A 230 -21.28 8.87 24.25
CA TRP A 230 -20.11 8.35 23.55
C TRP A 230 -19.51 9.42 22.60
N GLU A 231 -18.17 9.48 22.48
CA GLU A 231 -17.44 10.46 21.65
C GLU A 231 -18.02 10.59 20.22
N HIS A 232 -18.43 9.47 19.62
CA HIS A 232 -18.88 9.41 18.24
C HIS A 232 -20.41 9.31 18.07
N TYR A 233 -21.18 9.64 19.10
CA TYR A 233 -22.64 9.49 19.08
C TYR A 233 -23.31 10.21 17.90
N ALA A 234 -22.78 11.38 17.49
CA ALA A 234 -23.35 12.20 16.41
C ALA A 234 -23.22 11.60 15.01
N LEU A 235 -22.47 10.51 14.85
CA LEU A 235 -22.32 9.80 13.56
C LEU A 235 -23.47 8.84 13.28
N PHE A 236 -24.32 8.56 14.27
CA PHE A 236 -25.38 7.55 14.15
C PHE A 236 -26.74 8.14 14.54
N ASP A 237 -27.75 7.82 13.77
CA ASP A 237 -29.12 8.34 13.98
C ASP A 237 -29.81 7.76 15.23
N LYS A 238 -29.35 6.59 15.67
CA LYS A 238 -29.94 5.86 16.82
C LYS A 238 -28.85 5.18 17.65
N LEU A 239 -29.18 4.93 18.91
CA LEU A 239 -28.36 4.08 19.78
C LEU A 239 -28.45 2.60 19.34
N PRO A 240 -27.42 1.80 19.62
CA PRO A 240 -27.43 0.36 19.32
C PRO A 240 -28.46 -0.36 20.22
N GLY A 241 -29.13 -1.34 19.65
CA GLY A 241 -30.22 -2.05 20.33
C GLY A 241 -30.31 -3.52 19.95
N THR A 242 -31.48 -3.91 19.46
CA THR A 242 -31.76 -5.27 19.02
C THR A 242 -32.12 -5.24 17.52
N SER A 243 -31.37 -5.99 16.73
CA SER A 243 -31.60 -6.08 15.29
C SER A 243 -32.93 -6.77 14.95
N GLY A 244 -33.41 -6.52 13.73
CA GLY A 244 -34.59 -7.22 13.21
C GLY A 244 -34.40 -8.74 13.18
N HIS A 245 -33.19 -9.21 12.83
CA HIS A 245 -32.80 -10.62 12.85
C HIS A 245 -32.92 -11.21 14.27
N ALA A 246 -32.28 -10.57 15.24
CA ALA A 246 -32.31 -11.02 16.63
C ALA A 246 -33.72 -11.04 17.21
N THR A 247 -34.53 -10.03 16.91
CA THR A 247 -35.95 -9.97 17.34
C THR A 247 -36.74 -11.17 16.84
N LEU A 248 -36.56 -11.60 15.59
CA LEU A 248 -37.27 -12.72 14.99
C LEU A 248 -36.99 -14.08 15.68
N ILE A 249 -35.81 -14.24 16.25
CA ILE A 249 -35.33 -15.49 16.85
C ILE A 249 -35.19 -15.40 18.37
N GLY A 250 -35.77 -14.36 19.00
CA GLY A 250 -35.89 -14.25 20.46
C GLY A 250 -34.59 -13.83 21.14
N ALA A 251 -33.63 -13.24 20.41
CA ALA A 251 -32.42 -12.66 20.95
C ALA A 251 -32.58 -11.17 21.25
N ALA A 252 -31.60 -10.56 21.94
CA ALA A 252 -31.64 -9.14 22.29
C ALA A 252 -30.23 -8.54 22.45
N ASN A 253 -30.11 -7.23 22.26
CA ASN A 253 -28.92 -6.41 22.47
C ASN A 253 -27.70 -6.83 21.62
N ASP A 254 -27.94 -7.22 20.39
CA ASP A 254 -26.90 -7.67 19.48
C ASP A 254 -26.26 -6.56 18.64
N GLU A 255 -26.93 -5.40 18.51
CA GLU A 255 -26.40 -4.30 17.71
C GLU A 255 -25.27 -3.55 18.41
N ILE A 256 -24.25 -3.19 17.64
CA ILE A 256 -23.14 -2.34 18.06
C ILE A 256 -22.82 -1.29 17.00
N HIS A 257 -22.16 -0.22 17.43
CA HIS A 257 -21.52 0.75 16.54
C HIS A 257 -20.01 0.69 16.69
N LEU A 258 -19.30 0.75 15.59
CA LEU A 258 -17.84 0.74 15.55
C LEU A 258 -17.34 1.89 14.69
N VAL A 259 -16.32 2.58 15.19
CA VAL A 259 -15.67 3.70 14.51
C VAL A 259 -14.17 3.50 14.50
N VAL A 260 -13.54 3.69 13.34
CA VAL A 260 -12.08 3.71 13.18
C VAL A 260 -11.62 5.15 13.03
N VAL A 261 -10.64 5.54 13.82
CA VAL A 261 -10.18 6.93 13.94
C VAL A 261 -8.67 7.00 13.70
N ASP A 262 -8.23 8.05 13.03
CA ASP A 262 -6.83 8.46 12.93
C ASP A 262 -6.45 9.24 14.20
N GLU A 263 -5.98 8.53 15.22
CA GLU A 263 -5.76 9.10 16.57
C GLU A 263 -4.72 10.21 16.58
N ASP A 264 -3.59 9.99 15.88
CA ASP A 264 -2.47 10.92 15.86
C ASP A 264 -2.41 11.80 14.62
N GLY A 265 -3.27 11.55 13.62
CA GLY A 265 -3.30 12.28 12.37
C GLY A 265 -2.24 11.86 11.36
N ALA A 266 -1.61 10.69 11.51
CA ALA A 266 -0.56 10.24 10.61
C ALA A 266 -1.09 9.86 9.20
N ILE A 267 -2.38 9.51 9.11
CA ILE A 267 -3.03 9.11 7.85
C ILE A 267 -3.64 10.31 7.14
N THR A 268 -4.37 11.15 7.87
CA THR A 268 -5.15 12.27 7.30
C THR A 268 -4.50 13.64 7.47
N GLY A 269 -3.46 13.74 8.29
CA GLY A 269 -2.86 15.02 8.70
C GLY A 269 -3.59 15.72 9.84
N THR A 270 -4.74 15.20 10.30
CA THR A 270 -5.53 15.81 11.38
C THR A 270 -5.89 14.78 12.43
N LYS A 271 -5.46 15.03 13.67
CA LYS A 271 -5.72 14.16 14.83
C LYS A 271 -7.22 14.00 15.10
N GLY A 272 -7.63 12.76 15.38
CA GLY A 272 -8.99 12.43 15.72
C GLY A 272 -9.96 12.38 14.54
N THR A 273 -9.46 12.40 13.31
CA THR A 273 -10.30 12.27 12.13
C THR A 273 -10.91 10.87 12.06
N VAL A 274 -12.23 10.80 11.87
CA VAL A 274 -12.95 9.54 11.64
C VAL A 274 -12.64 9.05 10.24
N LEU A 275 -12.08 7.83 10.16
CA LEU A 275 -11.77 7.16 8.89
C LEU A 275 -12.93 6.32 8.39
N GLU A 276 -13.57 5.56 9.30
CA GLU A 276 -14.68 4.65 8.99
C GLU A 276 -15.68 4.62 10.12
N SER A 277 -16.96 4.40 9.77
CA SER A 277 -18.03 4.19 10.74
C SER A 277 -18.91 3.01 10.28
N HIS A 278 -19.08 2.02 11.15
CA HIS A 278 -19.91 0.85 10.92
C HIS A 278 -21.03 0.84 11.96
N GLY A 279 -22.25 1.21 11.54
CA GLY A 279 -23.42 1.31 12.40
C GLY A 279 -24.33 0.07 12.31
N PHE A 280 -24.99 -0.27 13.43
CA PHE A 280 -25.98 -1.33 13.49
C PHE A 280 -25.47 -2.70 13.01
N VAL A 281 -24.19 -2.98 13.22
CA VAL A 281 -23.61 -4.29 12.99
C VAL A 281 -23.87 -5.18 14.19
N SER A 282 -24.00 -6.50 13.96
CA SER A 282 -24.45 -7.44 14.98
C SER A 282 -23.31 -8.22 15.63
N LEU A 283 -23.42 -8.49 16.92
CA LEU A 283 -22.58 -9.45 17.65
C LEU A 283 -22.95 -10.91 17.35
N ALA A 284 -24.14 -11.16 16.79
CA ALA A 284 -24.60 -12.51 16.48
C ALA A 284 -23.91 -13.03 15.20
N SER A 285 -23.31 -14.21 15.29
CA SER A 285 -22.56 -14.82 14.19
C SER A 285 -23.41 -15.28 13.01
N ASP A 286 -24.73 -15.40 13.21
CA ASP A 286 -25.73 -15.79 12.21
C ASP A 286 -26.57 -14.61 11.70
N ALA A 287 -26.24 -13.37 12.12
CA ALA A 287 -26.98 -12.18 11.73
C ALA A 287 -26.81 -11.87 10.24
N ASN A 288 -27.94 -11.51 9.62
CA ASN A 288 -27.98 -11.05 8.24
C ASN A 288 -28.67 -9.68 8.14
N ASP A 289 -28.25 -8.91 7.15
CA ASP A 289 -28.92 -7.67 6.77
C ASP A 289 -30.24 -7.95 5.99
N SER A 290 -30.96 -6.90 5.62
CA SER A 290 -32.21 -7.00 4.87
C SER A 290 -32.05 -7.58 3.46
N VAL A 291 -30.82 -7.65 2.94
CA VAL A 291 -30.48 -8.16 1.59
C VAL A 291 -29.94 -9.59 1.65
N GLY A 292 -29.67 -10.10 2.87
CA GLY A 292 -29.17 -11.46 3.10
C GLY A 292 -27.65 -11.58 3.22
N ASN A 293 -26.90 -10.48 3.25
CA ASN A 293 -25.46 -10.51 3.54
C ASN A 293 -25.22 -10.67 5.04
N SER A 294 -24.07 -11.24 5.43
CA SER A 294 -23.66 -11.27 6.82
C SER A 294 -23.59 -9.85 7.40
N ASN A 295 -24.31 -9.62 8.49
CA ASN A 295 -24.22 -8.41 9.31
C ASN A 295 -23.43 -8.64 10.61
N TYR A 296 -22.76 -9.79 10.71
CA TYR A 296 -21.87 -10.08 11.82
C TYR A 296 -20.67 -9.12 11.78
N TYR A 297 -20.45 -8.37 12.86
CA TYR A 297 -19.48 -7.27 12.86
C TYR A 297 -18.06 -7.69 12.45
N ARG A 298 -17.62 -8.91 12.76
CA ARG A 298 -16.35 -9.47 12.32
C ARG A 298 -16.27 -9.56 10.79
N ASP A 299 -17.31 -10.08 10.16
CA ASP A 299 -17.35 -10.28 8.71
C ASP A 299 -17.54 -8.93 7.98
N VAL A 300 -18.28 -8.01 8.58
CA VAL A 300 -18.43 -6.63 8.07
C VAL A 300 -17.09 -5.91 8.08
N ILE A 301 -16.34 -5.96 9.19
CA ILE A 301 -15.00 -5.33 9.28
C ILE A 301 -14.04 -5.97 8.26
N GLU A 302 -14.03 -7.28 8.12
CA GLU A 302 -13.16 -7.96 7.15
C GLU A 302 -13.45 -7.53 5.71
N ARG A 303 -14.73 -7.40 5.35
CA ARG A 303 -15.18 -7.02 4.01
C ARG A 303 -15.00 -5.54 3.71
N ASP A 304 -15.38 -4.67 4.64
CA ASP A 304 -15.61 -3.25 4.36
C ASP A 304 -14.51 -2.34 4.91
N SER A 305 -13.80 -2.72 5.99
CA SER A 305 -12.74 -1.88 6.55
C SER A 305 -11.48 -1.88 5.67
N LYS A 306 -10.92 -0.70 5.44
CA LYS A 306 -9.65 -0.50 4.73
C LYS A 306 -8.45 -0.43 5.68
N TYR A 307 -8.69 -0.30 7.00
CA TYR A 307 -7.65 0.04 7.97
C TYR A 307 -7.40 -1.05 9.00
N VAL A 308 -8.42 -1.81 9.39
CA VAL A 308 -8.31 -2.79 10.46
C VAL A 308 -8.92 -4.14 10.11
N TYR A 309 -8.39 -5.18 10.78
CA TYR A 309 -9.01 -6.49 10.87
C TYR A 309 -9.40 -6.77 12.31
N TRP A 310 -10.45 -7.55 12.46
CA TRP A 310 -10.82 -8.15 13.73
C TRP A 310 -9.83 -9.28 14.08
N SER A 311 -9.43 -9.40 15.37
CA SER A 311 -8.62 -10.52 15.86
C SER A 311 -9.14 -11.15 17.15
N GLY A 312 -10.13 -10.57 17.80
CA GLY A 312 -10.75 -11.14 18.98
C GLY A 312 -11.96 -10.35 19.47
N HIS A 313 -12.77 -11.01 20.28
CA HIS A 313 -13.91 -10.36 20.93
C HIS A 313 -13.52 -9.71 22.24
N SER A 314 -14.21 -8.64 22.61
CA SER A 314 -14.10 -8.05 23.92
C SER A 314 -14.77 -8.93 24.97
N THR A 315 -14.11 -9.12 26.12
CA THR A 315 -14.70 -9.82 27.25
C THR A 315 -15.92 -9.10 27.83
N ALA A 316 -16.00 -7.78 27.68
CA ALA A 316 -17.18 -7.00 28.13
C ALA A 316 -18.43 -7.23 27.28
N MET A 317 -18.28 -7.67 26.02
CA MET A 317 -19.38 -7.96 25.10
C MET A 317 -19.80 -9.43 25.13
N LEU A 318 -19.01 -10.32 25.75
CA LEU A 318 -19.28 -11.76 25.81
C LEU A 318 -20.25 -12.09 26.94
N ALA A 319 -21.16 -13.00 26.67
CA ALA A 319 -21.98 -13.61 27.71
C ALA A 319 -21.17 -14.56 28.60
N SER A 320 -20.09 -15.17 28.08
CA SER A 320 -19.15 -16.00 28.82
C SER A 320 -17.72 -15.92 28.25
N ALA A 321 -16.72 -16.22 29.09
CA ALA A 321 -15.31 -16.25 28.66
C ALA A 321 -15.00 -17.32 27.61
N ALA A 322 -15.85 -18.33 27.45
CA ALA A 322 -15.69 -19.40 26.46
C ALA A 322 -15.92 -18.93 25.01
N GLU A 323 -16.60 -17.80 24.82
CA GLU A 323 -16.97 -17.27 23.51
C GLU A 323 -15.93 -16.33 22.90
N HIS A 324 -14.73 -16.32 23.43
CA HIS A 324 -13.67 -15.35 23.06
C HIS A 324 -13.28 -15.38 21.56
N ARG A 325 -13.60 -16.45 20.85
CA ARG A 325 -13.29 -16.63 19.43
C ARG A 325 -14.52 -16.67 18.52
N THR A 326 -15.64 -17.09 19.05
CA THR A 326 -16.90 -17.19 18.31
C THR A 326 -18.01 -16.58 19.15
N MET A 327 -18.69 -15.58 18.62
CA MET A 327 -19.91 -15.10 19.28
C MET A 327 -21.02 -16.13 19.12
N ALA A 328 -21.92 -16.18 20.11
CA ALA A 328 -23.08 -17.04 20.07
C ALA A 328 -23.98 -16.69 18.85
N THR A 329 -24.69 -17.71 18.35
CA THR A 329 -25.80 -17.46 17.45
C THR A 329 -26.90 -16.66 18.16
N ALA A 330 -27.71 -15.93 17.40
CA ALA A 330 -28.73 -15.07 18.00
C ALA A 330 -29.86 -15.86 18.68
N VAL A 331 -30.04 -17.16 18.38
CA VAL A 331 -31.18 -17.96 18.89
C VAL A 331 -31.19 -17.98 20.43
N GLY A 332 -32.17 -17.30 21.03
CA GLY A 332 -32.36 -17.24 22.47
C GLY A 332 -31.27 -16.55 23.27
N THR A 333 -30.33 -15.83 22.61
CA THR A 333 -29.20 -15.17 23.28
C THR A 333 -29.54 -13.74 23.59
N ALA A 334 -29.34 -13.33 24.87
CA ALA A 334 -29.27 -11.90 25.25
C ALA A 334 -27.79 -11.51 25.40
N PHE A 335 -27.30 -10.66 24.51
CA PHE A 335 -25.91 -10.19 24.54
C PHE A 335 -25.67 -9.21 25.70
N ALA A 336 -24.43 -9.10 26.15
CA ALA A 336 -24.05 -8.23 27.23
C ALA A 336 -24.28 -6.75 26.88
N ARG A 337 -24.62 -5.95 27.91
CA ARG A 337 -24.81 -4.50 27.78
C ARG A 337 -23.71 -3.78 28.59
N PRO A 338 -22.52 -3.57 28.02
CA PRO A 338 -21.49 -2.81 28.70
C PRO A 338 -21.95 -1.36 28.95
N ALA A 339 -21.65 -0.85 30.14
CA ALA A 339 -22.02 0.51 30.53
C ALA A 339 -21.14 1.59 29.85
N LEU A 340 -20.00 1.19 29.29
CA LEU A 340 -19.02 2.08 28.67
C LEU A 340 -18.68 1.62 27.26
N PRO A 341 -18.35 2.56 26.35
CA PRO A 341 -17.72 2.24 25.09
C PRO A 341 -16.35 1.60 25.34
N GLU A 342 -15.94 0.76 24.40
CA GLU A 342 -14.63 0.16 24.43
C GLU A 342 -13.71 0.83 23.39
N VAL A 343 -12.54 1.24 23.84
CA VAL A 343 -11.53 1.91 22.99
C VAL A 343 -10.28 1.05 22.91
N SER A 344 -9.76 0.87 21.70
CA SER A 344 -8.55 0.14 21.41
C SER A 344 -7.66 0.99 20.51
N SER A 345 -6.64 1.65 21.09
CA SER A 345 -5.56 2.27 20.30
C SER A 345 -4.58 1.20 19.86
N LEU A 346 -4.19 1.18 18.59
CA LEU A 346 -3.25 0.22 18.06
C LEU A 346 -1.82 0.74 18.25
N SER A 347 -0.89 -0.17 18.49
CA SER A 347 0.53 0.15 18.64
C SER A 347 1.42 -1.06 18.29
N GLY A 348 2.75 -0.89 18.36
CA GLY A 348 3.70 -1.95 18.01
C GLY A 348 3.93 -2.13 16.50
N GLY A 349 3.29 -1.34 15.65
CA GLY A 349 3.57 -1.30 14.22
C GLY A 349 4.94 -0.68 13.92
N ALA A 350 5.65 -1.22 12.94
CA ALA A 350 6.96 -0.73 12.52
C ALA A 350 7.15 -0.93 11.01
N ASP A 351 7.84 0.01 10.36
CA ASP A 351 8.10 -0.03 8.91
C ASP A 351 9.28 -0.95 8.55
N GLY A 352 9.98 -1.46 9.55
CA GLY A 352 11.18 -2.24 9.34
C GLY A 352 12.40 -1.38 9.00
N ARG A 353 13.40 -1.99 8.38
CA ARG A 353 14.64 -1.30 7.99
C ARG A 353 14.41 -0.39 6.79
N ALA A 354 15.23 0.66 6.69
CA ALA A 354 15.12 1.63 5.60
C ALA A 354 15.41 1.04 4.21
N ASN A 355 16.23 -0.01 4.12
CA ASN A 355 16.54 -0.70 2.87
C ASN A 355 16.34 -2.22 3.01
N PRO A 356 15.97 -2.92 1.92
CA PRO A 356 15.91 -4.38 1.92
C PRO A 356 17.33 -4.97 1.87
N THR A 357 17.51 -6.20 2.31
CA THR A 357 18.71 -6.97 1.99
C THR A 357 18.67 -7.43 0.53
N VAL A 358 19.84 -7.81 -0.02
CA VAL A 358 19.92 -8.41 -1.37
C VAL A 358 18.95 -9.59 -1.49
N SER A 359 18.98 -10.52 -0.51
CA SER A 359 18.10 -11.70 -0.51
C SER A 359 16.61 -11.31 -0.53
N GLN A 360 16.18 -10.40 0.33
CA GLN A 360 14.76 -9.99 0.38
C GLN A 360 14.26 -9.45 -0.96
N LYS A 361 15.08 -8.69 -1.67
CA LYS A 361 14.71 -8.13 -2.98
C LYS A 361 14.74 -9.20 -4.08
N THR A 362 15.76 -10.07 -4.09
CA THR A 362 15.84 -11.17 -5.05
C THR A 362 14.73 -12.20 -4.83
N ASP A 363 14.46 -12.57 -3.58
CA ASP A 363 13.37 -13.50 -3.22
C ASP A 363 12.00 -12.99 -3.66
N ALA A 364 11.77 -11.65 -3.56
CA ALA A 364 10.54 -11.05 -4.06
C ALA A 364 10.42 -11.15 -5.58
N TRP A 365 11.51 -10.93 -6.33
CA TRP A 365 11.50 -11.10 -7.77
C TRP A 365 11.30 -12.55 -8.19
N ASP A 366 12.02 -13.48 -7.56
CA ASP A 366 11.92 -14.92 -7.85
C ASP A 366 10.51 -15.46 -7.56
N LYS A 367 9.93 -15.05 -6.43
CA LYS A 367 8.61 -15.52 -6.02
C LYS A 367 7.48 -14.98 -6.90
N PHE A 368 7.55 -13.71 -7.32
CA PHE A 368 6.42 -13.02 -7.94
C PHE A 368 6.60 -12.74 -9.42
N PHE A 369 7.84 -12.64 -9.91
CA PHE A 369 8.10 -12.23 -11.29
C PHE A 369 8.91 -13.25 -12.11
N ALA A 370 9.36 -14.35 -11.53
CA ALA A 370 10.10 -15.37 -12.27
C ALA A 370 9.22 -16.20 -13.21
N ASP A 371 7.97 -16.43 -12.85
CA ASP A 371 7.04 -17.23 -13.65
C ASP A 371 6.23 -16.36 -14.63
N GLY A 372 6.51 -16.53 -15.94
CA GLY A 372 5.82 -15.83 -17.02
C GLY A 372 4.41 -16.35 -17.32
N GLU A 373 4.03 -17.50 -16.78
CA GLU A 373 2.68 -18.03 -16.94
C GLU A 373 1.69 -17.40 -15.95
N LEU A 374 2.18 -17.00 -14.76
CA LEU A 374 1.37 -16.39 -13.72
C LEU A 374 1.20 -14.89 -13.94
N ILE A 375 2.28 -14.19 -14.26
CA ILE A 375 2.28 -12.72 -14.38
C ILE A 375 2.97 -12.29 -15.68
N ASP A 376 2.20 -11.62 -16.51
CA ASP A 376 2.70 -11.03 -17.74
C ASP A 376 3.37 -9.68 -17.46
N ILE A 377 4.69 -9.59 -17.71
CA ILE A 377 5.48 -8.37 -17.57
C ILE A 377 6.31 -8.12 -18.84
N SER A 378 6.60 -6.87 -19.14
CA SER A 378 7.47 -6.46 -20.25
C SER A 378 8.75 -5.78 -19.76
N PHE A 379 8.72 -5.21 -18.57
CA PHE A 379 9.86 -4.54 -17.94
C PHE A 379 9.98 -4.95 -16.49
N LEU A 380 11.18 -5.35 -16.05
CA LEU A 380 11.55 -5.51 -14.66
C LEU A 380 12.42 -4.33 -14.23
N ILE A 381 11.86 -3.45 -13.41
CA ILE A 381 12.51 -2.22 -12.93
C ILE A 381 13.26 -2.55 -11.66
N VAL A 382 14.58 -2.40 -11.66
CA VAL A 382 15.43 -2.75 -10.52
C VAL A 382 15.24 -1.77 -9.35
N GLY A 383 14.93 -0.50 -9.63
CA GLY A 383 14.82 0.55 -8.60
C GLY A 383 16.18 0.94 -8.03
N SER A 384 16.22 1.37 -6.77
CA SER A 384 17.46 1.60 -6.03
C SER A 384 18.14 0.29 -5.70
N THR A 385 19.47 0.24 -5.78
CA THR A 385 20.28 -0.93 -5.40
C THR A 385 20.92 -0.79 -4.03
N SER A 386 20.53 0.24 -3.28
CA SER A 386 20.93 0.38 -1.87
C SER A 386 20.35 -0.76 -1.04
N THR A 387 21.20 -1.43 -0.26
CA THR A 387 20.84 -2.60 0.54
C THR A 387 21.20 -2.43 2.00
N ASP A 388 20.61 -3.23 2.87
CA ASP A 388 20.98 -3.31 4.28
C ASP A 388 22.09 -4.35 4.49
N ALA A 389 23.11 -3.97 5.23
CA ALA A 389 24.25 -4.82 5.55
C ALA A 389 23.93 -6.04 6.44
N GLY A 390 22.71 -6.12 7.00
CA GLY A 390 22.33 -7.25 7.86
C GLY A 390 23.00 -7.29 9.24
N GLY A 391 23.81 -6.30 9.61
CA GLY A 391 24.62 -6.30 10.83
C GLY A 391 23.98 -5.69 12.09
N GLY A 392 22.66 -5.51 12.11
CA GLY A 392 21.97 -4.90 13.26
C GLY A 392 22.10 -3.37 13.34
N SER A 393 22.86 -2.75 12.44
CA SER A 393 22.93 -1.30 12.22
C SER A 393 22.13 -0.98 10.97
N GLU A 394 21.28 0.04 11.02
CA GLU A 394 20.46 0.51 9.88
C GLU A 394 21.29 1.24 8.80
N SER A 395 22.56 0.90 8.64
CA SER A 395 23.39 1.54 7.63
C SER A 395 23.15 0.91 6.26
N ALA A 396 22.59 1.70 5.35
CA ALA A 396 22.52 1.33 3.94
C ALA A 396 23.94 1.06 3.40
N GLN A 397 24.13 -0.09 2.76
CA GLN A 397 25.30 -0.36 1.95
C GLN A 397 24.96 -0.13 0.48
N ASP A 398 25.80 0.65 -0.16
CA ASP A 398 25.75 0.91 -1.59
C ASP A 398 27.05 0.38 -2.19
N THR A 399 27.24 -0.96 -2.12
CA THR A 399 28.45 -1.61 -2.63
C THR A 399 28.30 -2.03 -4.09
N VAL A 400 29.43 -2.07 -4.82
CA VAL A 400 29.44 -2.58 -6.22
C VAL A 400 29.02 -4.06 -6.25
N ALA A 401 29.35 -4.83 -5.22
CA ALA A 401 29.03 -6.25 -5.16
C ALA A 401 27.53 -6.50 -5.03
N ASP A 402 26.85 -5.77 -4.13
CA ASP A 402 25.40 -5.88 -3.94
C ASP A 402 24.64 -5.39 -5.17
N HIS A 403 25.08 -4.26 -5.75
CA HIS A 403 24.55 -3.74 -7.00
C HIS A 403 24.61 -4.79 -8.13
N ASN A 404 25.78 -5.38 -8.36
CA ASN A 404 25.95 -6.41 -9.39
C ASN A 404 25.14 -7.67 -9.07
N SER A 405 25.04 -8.07 -7.80
CA SER A 405 24.24 -9.22 -7.38
C SER A 405 22.75 -9.01 -7.73
N LEU A 406 22.18 -7.85 -7.39
CA LEU A 406 20.80 -7.51 -7.69
C LEU A 406 20.55 -7.45 -9.21
N VAL A 407 21.39 -6.73 -9.96
CA VAL A 407 21.20 -6.61 -11.42
C VAL A 407 21.36 -7.96 -12.11
N ASN A 408 22.32 -8.78 -11.70
CA ASN A 408 22.51 -10.11 -12.29
C ASN A 408 21.37 -11.07 -11.95
N SER A 409 20.79 -11.02 -10.74
CA SER A 409 19.60 -11.80 -10.39
C SER A 409 18.41 -11.43 -11.26
N ALA A 410 18.17 -10.12 -11.47
CA ALA A 410 17.13 -9.67 -12.39
C ALA A 410 17.37 -10.16 -13.83
N ILE A 411 18.63 -10.13 -14.30
CA ILE A 411 18.99 -10.63 -15.64
C ILE A 411 18.71 -12.13 -15.78
N LEU A 412 19.01 -12.93 -14.76
CA LEU A 412 18.73 -14.38 -14.78
C LEU A 412 17.24 -14.66 -14.95
N ILE A 413 16.38 -13.90 -14.26
CA ILE A 413 14.92 -13.99 -14.42
C ILE A 413 14.52 -13.65 -15.86
N ALA A 414 15.01 -12.53 -16.40
CA ALA A 414 14.65 -12.11 -17.75
C ALA A 414 15.16 -13.09 -18.83
N GLU A 415 16.33 -13.70 -18.65
CA GLU A 415 16.87 -14.71 -19.56
C GLU A 415 16.11 -16.03 -19.50
N ALA A 416 15.61 -16.40 -18.31
CA ALA A 416 14.75 -17.57 -18.16
C ALA A 416 13.37 -17.35 -18.81
N ARG A 417 12.75 -16.18 -18.57
CA ARG A 417 11.43 -15.80 -19.10
C ARG A 417 11.45 -15.51 -20.60
N LYS A 418 12.44 -14.77 -21.09
CA LYS A 418 12.59 -14.27 -22.46
C LYS A 418 11.52 -13.29 -22.94
N ASP A 419 10.61 -12.86 -22.08
CA ASP A 419 9.46 -12.00 -22.40
C ASP A 419 9.55 -10.58 -21.83
N CYS A 420 10.61 -10.27 -21.09
CA CYS A 420 10.79 -8.96 -20.45
C CYS A 420 12.22 -8.43 -20.56
N LEU A 421 12.38 -7.13 -20.28
CA LEU A 421 13.66 -6.42 -20.19
C LEU A 421 13.90 -5.92 -18.77
N VAL A 422 15.11 -6.13 -18.26
CA VAL A 422 15.60 -5.52 -17.02
C VAL A 422 16.06 -4.10 -17.30
N VAL A 423 15.73 -3.16 -16.41
CA VAL A 423 16.22 -1.78 -16.50
C VAL A 423 16.89 -1.41 -15.20
N ALA A 424 18.17 -1.04 -15.27
CA ALA A 424 19.00 -0.72 -14.11
C ALA A 424 19.72 0.62 -14.25
N SER A 425 19.85 1.33 -13.12
CA SER A 425 20.62 2.58 -12.97
C SER A 425 21.88 2.34 -12.15
N PRO A 426 22.93 3.19 -12.25
CA PRO A 426 24.12 3.08 -11.43
C PRO A 426 23.80 3.29 -9.95
N ARG A 427 24.73 2.94 -9.07
CA ARG A 427 24.61 3.22 -7.64
C ARG A 427 24.48 4.72 -7.37
N ARG A 428 23.75 5.06 -6.30
CA ARG A 428 23.60 6.45 -5.84
C ARG A 428 24.97 7.10 -5.57
N ALA A 429 25.83 6.40 -4.84
CA ALA A 429 27.15 6.89 -4.45
C ALA A 429 28.08 7.14 -5.64
N SER A 430 27.83 6.53 -6.80
CA SER A 430 28.67 6.72 -8.00
C SER A 430 28.41 8.04 -8.71
N VAL A 431 27.23 8.64 -8.55
CA VAL A 431 26.83 9.84 -9.30
C VAL A 431 26.35 11.00 -8.42
N VAL A 432 25.64 10.74 -7.30
CA VAL A 432 25.10 11.78 -6.43
C VAL A 432 26.19 12.32 -5.52
N ASN A 433 26.31 13.65 -5.44
CA ASN A 433 27.31 14.37 -4.65
C ASN A 433 28.78 14.11 -5.06
N VAL A 434 29.03 13.58 -6.26
CA VAL A 434 30.37 13.45 -6.84
C VAL A 434 30.66 14.68 -7.70
N SER A 435 31.69 15.42 -7.33
CA SER A 435 31.98 16.75 -7.92
C SER A 435 32.62 16.71 -9.32
N SER A 436 33.32 15.62 -9.66
CA SER A 436 34.04 15.48 -10.93
C SER A 436 33.26 14.60 -11.92
N GLU A 437 32.95 15.15 -13.08
CA GLU A 437 32.29 14.48 -14.18
C GLU A 437 33.09 13.25 -14.67
N SER A 438 34.42 13.36 -14.74
CA SER A 438 35.28 12.25 -15.13
C SER A 438 35.28 11.12 -14.08
N THR A 439 35.19 11.47 -12.79
CA THR A 439 35.06 10.51 -11.69
C THR A 439 33.70 9.81 -11.76
N GLN A 440 32.61 10.54 -12.00
CA GLN A 440 31.29 9.96 -12.21
C GLN A 440 31.29 8.95 -13.36
N SER A 441 31.87 9.32 -14.52
CA SER A 441 31.99 8.42 -15.67
C SER A 441 32.76 7.14 -15.32
N THR A 442 33.86 7.26 -14.56
CA THR A 442 34.66 6.10 -14.13
C THR A 442 33.88 5.22 -13.16
N ASN A 443 33.21 5.82 -12.17
CA ASN A 443 32.41 5.10 -11.19
C ASN A 443 31.25 4.33 -11.83
N VAL A 444 30.50 4.97 -12.74
CA VAL A 444 29.38 4.35 -13.47
C VAL A 444 29.87 3.14 -14.29
N LYS A 445 31.03 3.25 -14.93
CA LYS A 445 31.62 2.10 -15.64
C LYS A 445 32.05 0.99 -14.68
N ALA A 446 32.56 1.36 -13.49
CA ALA A 446 32.95 0.38 -12.47
C ALA A 446 31.73 -0.38 -11.90
N ASP A 447 30.61 0.31 -11.69
CA ASP A 447 29.36 -0.33 -11.23
C ASP A 447 28.90 -1.47 -12.14
N TYR A 448 29.09 -1.31 -13.44
CA TYR A 448 28.62 -2.29 -14.42
C TYR A 448 29.68 -3.27 -14.92
N THR A 449 30.90 -3.25 -14.36
CA THR A 449 32.01 -4.08 -14.84
C THR A 449 31.70 -5.59 -14.70
N SER A 450 31.03 -5.99 -13.62
CA SER A 450 30.68 -7.38 -13.32
C SER A 450 29.22 -7.73 -13.64
N VAL A 451 28.51 -6.85 -14.33
CA VAL A 451 27.16 -7.16 -14.82
C VAL A 451 27.25 -8.12 -15.98
N THR A 452 26.44 -9.17 -15.94
CA THR A 452 26.34 -10.21 -16.96
C THR A 452 25.97 -9.62 -18.31
N SER A 453 26.71 -10.04 -19.34
CA SER A 453 26.42 -9.63 -20.72
C SER A 453 25.12 -10.24 -21.21
N SER A 454 24.07 -9.46 -21.34
CA SER A 454 22.74 -9.91 -21.75
C SER A 454 22.06 -8.90 -22.67
N SER A 455 21.34 -9.42 -23.66
CA SER A 455 20.47 -8.58 -24.50
C SER A 455 19.12 -8.24 -23.82
N TYR A 456 18.83 -8.90 -22.70
CA TYR A 456 17.61 -8.64 -21.90
C TYR A 456 17.81 -7.59 -20.79
N CYS A 457 18.93 -6.86 -20.80
CA CYS A 457 19.21 -5.82 -19.83
C CYS A 457 19.53 -4.48 -20.52
N VAL A 458 19.01 -3.41 -19.95
CA VAL A 458 19.24 -2.01 -20.35
C VAL A 458 19.84 -1.26 -19.16
N LEU A 459 21.03 -0.67 -19.37
CA LEU A 459 21.77 0.07 -18.36
C LEU A 459 21.71 1.57 -18.70
N ASP A 460 21.28 2.40 -17.75
CA ASP A 460 21.35 3.85 -17.87
C ASP A 460 22.51 4.45 -17.06
N SER A 461 22.71 5.77 -17.15
CA SER A 461 23.94 6.41 -16.64
C SER A 461 23.73 7.32 -15.44
N SER A 462 22.50 7.58 -14.98
CA SER A 462 22.32 8.67 -14.03
C SER A 462 21.11 8.52 -13.11
N TRP A 463 21.18 9.30 -12.01
CA TRP A 463 20.05 9.60 -11.15
C TRP A 463 19.46 10.95 -11.53
N VAL A 464 18.16 11.12 -11.32
CA VAL A 464 17.39 12.32 -11.61
C VAL A 464 16.94 13.00 -10.34
N TYR A 465 16.87 14.33 -10.35
CA TYR A 465 16.40 15.13 -9.24
C TYR A 465 15.01 15.66 -9.56
N GLN A 466 14.05 15.28 -8.76
CA GLN A 466 12.66 15.67 -8.96
C GLN A 466 12.00 16.18 -7.69
N TYR A 467 10.90 16.91 -7.86
CA TYR A 467 10.07 17.39 -6.77
C TYR A 467 9.19 16.28 -6.23
N GLU A 468 9.25 16.10 -4.93
CA GLU A 468 8.42 15.20 -4.14
C GLU A 468 7.27 15.99 -3.52
N ARG A 469 6.07 15.84 -4.08
CA ARG A 469 4.89 16.64 -3.74
C ARG A 469 4.29 16.35 -2.37
N TYR A 470 4.52 15.16 -1.81
CA TYR A 470 3.90 14.74 -0.56
C TYR A 470 4.61 15.30 0.68
N ASN A 471 5.94 15.39 0.63
CA ASN A 471 6.75 15.94 1.72
C ASN A 471 7.37 17.32 1.39
N ASP A 472 6.93 17.96 0.30
CA ASP A 472 7.37 19.29 -0.16
C ASP A 472 8.89 19.44 -0.21
N LYS A 473 9.56 18.46 -0.80
CA LYS A 473 11.03 18.45 -0.95
C LYS A 473 11.46 17.98 -2.34
N TYR A 474 12.73 18.14 -2.62
CA TYR A 474 13.35 17.54 -3.80
C TYR A 474 14.15 16.31 -3.40
N CYS A 475 14.06 15.24 -4.18
CA CYS A 475 14.78 14.00 -3.93
C CYS A 475 15.53 13.49 -5.17
N TRP A 476 16.58 12.69 -4.93
CA TRP A 476 17.28 11.94 -5.95
C TRP A 476 16.63 10.56 -6.11
N ILE A 477 16.32 10.17 -7.33
CA ILE A 477 15.79 8.86 -7.65
C ILE A 477 16.56 8.24 -8.82
N PRO A 478 16.66 6.89 -8.89
CA PRO A 478 17.31 6.24 -10.02
C PRO A 478 16.55 6.48 -11.33
N GLY A 479 17.26 6.57 -12.45
CA GLY A 479 16.69 6.84 -13.77
C GLY A 479 15.87 5.69 -14.36
N ASN A 480 16.03 4.46 -13.84
CA ASN A 480 15.49 3.23 -14.45
C ASN A 480 13.96 3.20 -14.59
N GLY A 481 13.21 3.76 -13.63
CA GLY A 481 11.76 3.88 -13.73
C GLY A 481 11.34 4.73 -14.94
N HIS A 482 12.00 5.89 -15.12
CA HIS A 482 11.79 6.73 -16.30
C HIS A 482 12.24 6.03 -17.59
N THR A 483 13.41 5.38 -17.59
CA THR A 483 13.94 4.68 -18.77
C THR A 483 13.01 3.57 -19.23
N ALA A 484 12.47 2.77 -18.31
CA ALA A 484 11.44 1.77 -18.61
C ALA A 484 10.15 2.42 -19.12
N GLY A 485 9.75 3.54 -18.50
CA GLY A 485 8.58 4.31 -18.91
C GLY A 485 8.70 4.87 -20.34
N LEU A 486 9.88 5.36 -20.75
CA LEU A 486 10.11 5.81 -22.12
C LEU A 486 9.94 4.68 -23.14
N MET A 487 10.34 3.46 -22.80
CA MET A 487 10.12 2.29 -23.65
C MET A 487 8.62 1.95 -23.75
N ALA A 488 7.89 2.00 -22.64
CA ALA A 488 6.44 1.81 -22.63
C ALA A 488 5.72 2.91 -23.45
N ARG A 489 6.16 4.18 -23.30
CA ARG A 489 5.61 5.29 -24.09
C ARG A 489 5.89 5.16 -25.59
N ALA A 490 7.05 4.64 -25.96
CA ALA A 490 7.37 4.41 -27.37
C ALA A 490 6.36 3.44 -28.02
N ASP A 491 5.90 2.43 -27.28
CA ASP A 491 4.86 1.49 -27.74
C ASP A 491 3.51 2.17 -27.92
N LEU A 492 3.15 3.04 -26.99
CA LEU A 492 1.87 3.77 -27.06
C LEU A 492 1.83 4.80 -28.19
N LEU A 493 2.97 5.40 -28.53
CA LEU A 493 3.06 6.43 -29.57
C LEU A 493 3.24 5.84 -30.97
N GLN A 494 3.89 4.71 -31.08
CA GLN A 494 4.24 4.04 -32.34
C GLN A 494 4.16 2.52 -32.16
N ASP A 495 5.31 1.85 -32.04
CA ASP A 495 5.40 0.40 -31.90
C ASP A 495 6.64 0.00 -31.08
N PRO A 496 6.68 -1.21 -30.48
CA PRO A 496 7.79 -1.67 -29.65
C PRO A 496 9.17 -1.71 -30.34
N TRP A 497 9.21 -1.79 -31.65
CA TRP A 497 10.45 -1.82 -32.41
C TRP A 497 11.03 -0.45 -32.78
N TYR A 498 10.41 0.62 -32.35
CA TYR A 498 11.01 1.96 -32.43
C TYR A 498 11.99 2.20 -31.28
N SER A 499 13.10 2.90 -31.57
CA SER A 499 14.06 3.27 -30.55
C SER A 499 13.42 4.22 -29.53
N PRO A 500 13.52 3.94 -28.21
CA PRO A 500 13.00 4.84 -27.17
C PRO A 500 13.88 6.07 -26.97
N ALA A 501 15.03 6.15 -27.62
CA ALA A 501 16.01 7.23 -27.44
C ALA A 501 15.74 8.43 -28.35
N GLY A 502 16.38 9.54 -28.04
CA GLY A 502 16.42 10.76 -28.85
C GLY A 502 15.36 11.80 -28.48
N PHE A 503 15.37 12.92 -29.21
CA PHE A 503 14.62 14.12 -28.83
C PHE A 503 13.09 13.98 -29.00
N SER A 504 12.62 13.11 -29.84
CA SER A 504 11.19 12.94 -30.09
C SER A 504 10.50 11.97 -29.12
N ARG A 505 11.18 10.92 -28.70
CA ARG A 505 10.62 9.86 -27.85
C ARG A 505 11.31 9.71 -26.49
N GLY A 506 12.60 10.06 -26.42
CA GLY A 506 13.44 9.82 -25.24
C GLY A 506 13.45 10.95 -24.20
N GLN A 507 12.47 11.86 -24.22
CA GLN A 507 12.42 12.98 -23.25
C GLN A 507 11.89 12.52 -21.89
N TYR A 508 12.68 12.78 -20.83
CA TYR A 508 12.30 12.57 -19.43
C TYR A 508 11.35 13.67 -18.96
N MET A 509 10.29 13.28 -18.27
CA MET A 509 9.27 14.21 -17.74
C MET A 509 9.42 14.42 -16.23
N GLY A 510 9.15 15.65 -15.78
CA GLY A 510 9.05 15.98 -14.35
C GLY A 510 10.38 16.00 -13.58
N ILE A 511 11.51 16.07 -14.26
CA ILE A 511 12.84 16.17 -13.64
C ILE A 511 13.39 17.59 -13.69
N THR A 512 14.15 17.97 -12.66
CA THR A 512 14.76 19.30 -12.54
C THR A 512 16.21 19.29 -13.01
N LYS A 513 16.98 18.28 -12.65
CA LYS A 513 18.40 18.12 -13.03
C LYS A 513 18.85 16.68 -12.98
N LEU A 514 20.01 16.40 -13.57
CA LEU A 514 20.70 15.11 -13.48
C LEU A 514 21.79 15.15 -12.40
N ALA A 515 22.05 14.01 -11.76
CA ALA A 515 23.21 13.83 -10.89
C ALA A 515 24.50 13.80 -11.73
N PHE A 516 24.44 13.16 -12.89
CA PHE A 516 25.53 13.05 -13.85
C PHE A 516 25.04 13.46 -15.24
N ASN A 517 25.59 14.54 -15.79
CA ASN A 517 25.32 15.00 -17.14
C ASN A 517 26.60 14.87 -18.00
N PRO A 518 26.79 13.74 -18.71
CA PRO A 518 28.06 13.44 -19.38
C PRO A 518 28.33 14.33 -20.58
N LYS A 519 29.57 14.85 -20.69
CA LYS A 519 30.08 15.53 -21.89
C LYS A 519 30.34 14.52 -23.01
N GLN A 520 30.65 15.01 -24.22
CA GLN A 520 30.81 14.18 -25.40
C GLN A 520 31.80 13.02 -25.19
N ALA A 521 32.99 13.28 -24.65
CA ALA A 521 34.00 12.24 -24.42
C ALA A 521 33.49 11.15 -23.46
N SER A 522 32.85 11.55 -22.35
CA SER A 522 32.25 10.61 -21.40
C SER A 522 31.07 9.85 -22.01
N ARG A 523 30.25 10.49 -22.86
CA ARG A 523 29.16 9.79 -23.58
C ARG A 523 29.71 8.70 -24.50
N ASP A 524 30.79 8.99 -25.24
CA ASP A 524 31.44 8.03 -26.11
C ASP A 524 31.99 6.83 -25.33
N ASP A 525 32.59 7.07 -24.16
CA ASP A 525 33.11 6.03 -23.28
C ASP A 525 31.98 5.19 -22.65
N LEU A 526 30.91 5.81 -22.16
CA LEU A 526 29.73 5.12 -21.63
C LEU A 526 29.09 4.25 -22.72
N TYR A 527 28.92 4.81 -23.90
CA TYR A 527 28.30 4.10 -25.01
C TYR A 527 29.13 2.91 -25.52
N ARG A 528 30.48 3.02 -25.49
CA ARG A 528 31.36 1.87 -25.72
C ARG A 528 31.22 0.80 -24.63
N ALA A 529 30.99 1.21 -23.37
CA ALA A 529 30.73 0.33 -22.26
C ALA A 529 29.27 -0.22 -22.22
N ARG A 530 28.45 0.05 -23.24
CA ARG A 530 27.05 -0.41 -23.36
C ARG A 530 26.10 0.25 -22.35
N ILE A 531 26.46 1.39 -21.83
CA ILE A 531 25.65 2.19 -20.93
C ILE A 531 25.00 3.31 -21.73
N ASN A 532 23.69 3.47 -21.57
CA ASN A 532 22.93 4.49 -22.28
C ASN A 532 23.01 5.83 -21.55
N PRO A 533 23.63 6.87 -22.14
CA PRO A 533 23.74 8.15 -21.50
C PRO A 533 22.37 8.85 -21.37
N ILE A 534 22.09 9.36 -20.16
CA ILE A 534 21.03 10.33 -19.94
C ILE A 534 21.67 11.72 -19.98
N VAL A 535 21.18 12.62 -20.84
CA VAL A 535 21.84 13.90 -21.12
C VAL A 535 20.83 15.04 -21.12
N THR A 536 21.20 16.14 -20.47
CA THR A 536 20.44 17.40 -20.57
C THR A 536 21.09 18.29 -21.61
N PHE A 537 20.34 18.62 -22.66
CA PHE A 537 20.75 19.57 -23.70
C PHE A 537 20.09 20.93 -23.49
N PRO A 538 20.83 22.04 -23.57
CA PRO A 538 20.27 23.38 -23.46
C PRO A 538 19.14 23.60 -24.48
N GLY A 539 17.97 24.03 -24.01
CA GLY A 539 16.80 24.30 -24.86
C GLY A 539 16.03 23.08 -25.36
N GLN A 540 16.49 21.86 -25.08
CA GLN A 540 15.86 20.62 -25.57
C GLN A 540 15.47 19.66 -24.43
N GLY A 541 15.83 19.97 -23.18
CA GLY A 541 15.51 19.16 -22.02
C GLY A 541 16.43 17.95 -21.82
N THR A 542 16.00 17.04 -20.97
CA THR A 542 16.76 15.82 -20.63
C THR A 542 16.23 14.66 -21.46
N VAL A 543 17.14 13.91 -22.06
CA VAL A 543 16.80 12.82 -22.99
C VAL A 543 17.66 11.58 -22.75
N LEU A 544 17.08 10.41 -23.04
CA LEU A 544 17.84 9.18 -23.21
C LEU A 544 18.57 9.25 -24.55
N PHE A 545 19.91 9.22 -24.51
CA PHE A 545 20.75 9.43 -25.68
C PHE A 545 21.57 8.19 -26.06
N GLY A 546 20.93 7.00 -25.92
CA GLY A 546 21.47 5.71 -26.28
C GLY A 546 20.39 4.65 -26.30
N ASP A 547 20.60 3.59 -27.09
CA ASP A 547 19.63 2.51 -27.30
C ASP A 547 20.29 1.12 -27.28
N LYS A 548 21.37 0.96 -26.51
CA LYS A 548 22.10 -0.31 -26.37
C LYS A 548 21.55 -1.18 -25.26
N THR A 549 21.58 -2.50 -25.50
CA THR A 549 21.46 -3.51 -24.45
C THR A 549 22.82 -3.77 -23.77
N ALA A 550 22.85 -4.50 -22.67
CA ALA A 550 24.09 -4.88 -21.99
C ALA A 550 24.90 -5.97 -22.71
N GLN A 551 24.49 -6.38 -23.91
CA GLN A 551 25.17 -7.42 -24.68
C GLN A 551 26.56 -6.98 -25.17
N SER A 552 27.59 -7.80 -24.88
CA SER A 552 28.98 -7.52 -25.28
C SER A 552 29.31 -7.99 -26.69
N LYS A 553 28.69 -9.09 -27.15
CA LYS A 553 28.88 -9.58 -28.51
C LYS A 553 28.20 -8.66 -29.52
N PRO A 554 28.89 -8.21 -30.58
CA PRO A 554 28.24 -7.47 -31.66
C PRO A 554 27.19 -8.37 -32.36
N SER A 555 25.93 -7.97 -32.27
CA SER A 555 24.81 -8.61 -32.98
C SER A 555 23.66 -7.61 -33.10
N ALA A 556 22.61 -7.98 -33.86
CA ALA A 556 21.41 -7.16 -33.91
C ALA A 556 20.74 -6.94 -32.56
N PHE A 557 20.93 -7.88 -31.61
CA PHE A 557 20.37 -7.81 -30.26
C PHE A 557 21.15 -6.90 -29.30
N ASP A 558 22.19 -6.22 -29.76
CA ASP A 558 22.86 -5.17 -29.00
C ASP A 558 22.03 -3.87 -28.96
N ARG A 559 20.86 -3.84 -29.63
CA ARG A 559 19.93 -2.71 -29.68
C ARG A 559 18.63 -3.02 -28.96
N ILE A 560 18.16 -2.04 -28.18
CA ILE A 560 16.92 -2.14 -27.41
C ILE A 560 15.73 -2.42 -28.33
N ASN A 561 15.60 -1.65 -29.41
CA ASN A 561 14.49 -1.76 -30.35
C ASN A 561 14.41 -3.13 -31.02
N VAL A 562 15.55 -3.71 -31.41
CA VAL A 562 15.58 -5.04 -32.05
C VAL A 562 15.23 -6.12 -31.03
N ARG A 563 15.78 -6.07 -29.81
CA ARG A 563 15.42 -7.04 -28.75
C ARG A 563 13.93 -6.96 -28.42
N ARG A 564 13.35 -5.77 -28.33
CA ARG A 564 11.92 -5.58 -28.08
C ARG A 564 11.05 -6.12 -29.20
N LEU A 565 11.44 -5.89 -30.47
CA LEU A 565 10.76 -6.51 -31.60
C LEU A 565 10.68 -8.03 -31.45
N PHE A 566 11.80 -8.68 -31.12
CA PHE A 566 11.82 -10.14 -30.98
C PHE A 566 11.00 -10.62 -29.78
N ILE A 567 11.05 -9.92 -28.63
CA ILE A 567 10.21 -10.24 -27.47
C ILE A 567 8.73 -10.23 -27.85
N VAL A 568 8.27 -9.19 -28.54
CA VAL A 568 6.87 -9.07 -28.96
C VAL A 568 6.50 -10.15 -29.99
N LEU A 569 7.38 -10.42 -30.96
CA LEU A 569 7.15 -11.48 -31.94
C LEU A 569 7.12 -12.87 -31.32
N GLU A 570 8.09 -13.19 -30.46
CA GLU A 570 8.14 -14.47 -29.73
C GLU A 570 6.88 -14.68 -28.89
N LYS A 571 6.43 -13.65 -28.18
CA LYS A 571 5.23 -13.67 -27.36
C LYS A 571 3.95 -13.82 -28.20
N ALA A 572 3.83 -13.07 -29.30
CA ALA A 572 2.70 -13.14 -30.19
C ALA A 572 2.59 -14.51 -30.89
N ILE A 573 3.72 -15.01 -31.41
CA ILE A 573 3.79 -16.34 -32.05
C ILE A 573 3.48 -17.44 -31.01
N SER A 574 4.07 -17.38 -29.82
CA SER A 574 3.81 -18.35 -28.76
C SER A 574 2.34 -18.37 -28.36
N THR A 575 1.70 -17.20 -28.26
CA THR A 575 0.27 -17.11 -27.94
C THR A 575 -0.61 -17.67 -29.05
N ALA A 576 -0.30 -17.36 -30.32
CA ALA A 576 -1.00 -17.91 -31.45
C ALA A 576 -0.79 -19.43 -31.58
N ALA A 577 0.43 -19.92 -31.36
CA ALA A 577 0.76 -21.34 -31.46
C ALA A 577 0.05 -22.21 -30.38
N LYS A 578 -0.35 -21.62 -29.24
CA LYS A 578 -1.14 -22.34 -28.22
C LYS A 578 -2.45 -22.88 -28.76
N PHE A 579 -3.05 -22.22 -29.73
CA PHE A 579 -4.29 -22.68 -30.36
C PHE A 579 -4.10 -23.89 -31.31
N GLN A 580 -2.86 -24.19 -31.66
CA GLN A 580 -2.51 -25.36 -32.46
C GLN A 580 -2.09 -26.58 -31.61
N LEU A 581 -2.02 -26.42 -30.30
CA LEU A 581 -1.72 -27.53 -29.40
C LEU A 581 -2.90 -28.51 -29.40
N PHE A 582 -2.58 -29.80 -29.52
CA PHE A 582 -3.55 -30.92 -29.58
C PHE A 582 -4.36 -31.02 -30.89
N GLU A 583 -4.08 -30.18 -31.92
CA GLU A 583 -4.65 -30.35 -33.22
C GLU A 583 -3.90 -31.43 -34.03
N PHE A 584 -4.58 -32.04 -35.00
CA PHE A 584 -3.93 -33.01 -35.87
C PHE A 584 -2.91 -32.31 -36.76
N ASN A 585 -1.76 -32.96 -37.00
CA ASN A 585 -0.73 -32.45 -37.87
C ASN A 585 -1.10 -32.73 -39.36
N ASP A 586 -2.12 -32.07 -39.84
CA ASP A 586 -2.63 -32.17 -41.21
C ASP A 586 -2.41 -30.87 -42.01
N GLU A 587 -2.93 -30.84 -43.24
CA GLU A 587 -2.75 -29.70 -44.13
C GLU A 587 -3.54 -28.45 -43.67
N PHE A 588 -4.56 -28.63 -42.81
CA PHE A 588 -5.36 -27.52 -42.26
C PHE A 588 -4.71 -26.87 -41.04
N SER A 589 -3.94 -27.62 -40.25
CA SER A 589 -3.28 -27.12 -39.06
C SER A 589 -1.86 -26.60 -39.27
N ARG A 590 -1.35 -26.72 -40.51
CA ARG A 590 -0.06 -26.17 -40.99
C ARG A 590 -0.24 -24.87 -41.73
#